data_e1067282e88e436e44e8a89762ff4e3a
#
_entry.id   e1067282e88e436e44e8a89762ff4e3a
#
_cell.length_a   1.000
_cell.length_b   1.000
_cell.length_c   1.000
_cell.angle_alpha   90.00
_cell.angle_beta   90.00
_cell.angle_gamma   90.00
#
_symmetry.space_group_name_H-M   'P 1'
#
loop_
_entity.id
_entity.type
_entity.pdbx_description
1 polymer ?
#
loop_
_entity_poly.entity_id
_entity_poly.type
_entity_poly.pdbx_seq_one_letter_code
_entity_poly.pdbx_strand_id
1 'polypeptide(L)'
;MPNHKSAEKRMRQSEGRRAINRSNRTRVRTQIKKLHTALAAGNKSASELLPATISVIDKAVQKGVLHKNAAARHKSRLTARLNQTSAK
;
A
#
# COMPACT_ATOMS: atom_id res chain seq x y z
N MET A 1 38.79 7.40 -14.04
CA MET A 1 38.04 8.10 -12.99
C MET A 1 37.23 7.13 -12.18
N PRO A 2 37.58 6.90 -10.91
CA PRO A 2 36.85 5.94 -10.08
C PRO A 2 35.39 6.34 -9.85
N ASN A 3 35.05 7.62 -9.99
CA ASN A 3 33.73 8.12 -9.73
C ASN A 3 32.68 7.71 -10.78
N HIS A 4 33.13 7.38 -11.99
CA HIS A 4 32.23 7.04 -13.09
C HIS A 4 31.51 5.71 -12.85
N LYS A 5 32.25 4.68 -12.47
CA LYS A 5 31.68 3.34 -12.20
C LYS A 5 30.77 3.35 -10.99
N SER A 6 31.12 4.13 -9.95
CA SER A 6 30.29 4.30 -8.75
C SER A 6 28.97 4.98 -9.08
N ALA A 7 29.01 6.03 -9.92
CA ALA A 7 27.81 6.75 -10.34
C ALA A 7 26.87 5.86 -11.14
N GLU A 8 27.41 5.08 -12.08
CA GLU A 8 26.63 4.13 -12.87
C GLU A 8 25.96 3.07 -11.98
N LYS A 9 26.70 2.55 -11.01
CA LYS A 9 26.17 1.56 -10.06
C LYS A 9 25.03 2.15 -9.24
N ARG A 10 25.19 3.39 -8.76
CA ARG A 10 24.16 4.11 -8.01
C ARG A 10 22.91 4.33 -8.85
N MET A 11 23.08 4.70 -10.12
CA MET A 11 21.95 4.88 -11.05
C MET A 11 21.18 3.59 -11.24
N ARG A 12 21.86 2.47 -11.46
CA ARG A 12 21.21 1.18 -11.61
C ARG A 12 20.45 0.76 -10.36
N GLN A 13 21.07 0.96 -9.18
CA GLN A 13 20.40 0.67 -7.91
C GLN A 13 19.18 1.57 -7.70
N SER A 14 19.31 2.85 -8.05
CA SER A 14 18.23 3.83 -7.93
C SER A 14 17.05 3.48 -8.84
N GLU A 15 17.34 3.10 -10.08
CA GLU A 15 16.31 2.66 -11.03
C GLU A 15 15.61 1.39 -10.55
N GLY A 16 16.36 0.42 -10.03
CA GLY A 16 15.81 -0.79 -9.45
C GLY A 16 14.90 -0.50 -8.27
N ARG A 17 15.33 0.40 -7.37
CA ARG A 17 14.53 0.83 -6.22
C ARG A 17 13.25 1.53 -6.66
N ARG A 18 13.34 2.41 -7.67
CA ARG A 18 12.16 3.09 -8.20
C ARG A 18 11.13 2.11 -8.74
N ALA A 19 11.60 1.11 -9.50
CA ALA A 19 10.73 0.09 -10.06
C ALA A 19 10.03 -0.72 -8.95
N ILE A 20 10.78 -1.15 -7.94
CA ILE A 20 10.25 -1.89 -6.80
C ILE A 20 9.26 -1.04 -6.00
N ASN A 21 9.62 0.23 -5.73
CA ASN A 21 8.76 1.14 -4.99
C ASN A 21 7.47 1.43 -5.74
N ARG A 22 7.54 1.62 -7.05
CA ARG A 22 6.36 1.82 -7.90
C ARG A 22 5.45 0.61 -7.86
N SER A 23 6.01 -0.59 -7.95
CA SER A 23 5.26 -1.84 -7.88
C SER A 23 4.56 -1.97 -6.53
N ASN A 24 5.26 -1.67 -5.43
CA ASN A 24 4.70 -1.74 -4.08
C ASN A 24 3.58 -0.71 -3.88
N ARG A 25 3.74 0.52 -4.40
CA ARG A 25 2.69 1.54 -4.35
C ARG A 25 1.45 1.11 -5.13
N THR A 26 1.65 0.53 -6.30
CA THR A 26 0.56 0.01 -7.12
C THR A 26 -0.19 -1.09 -6.38
N ARG A 27 0.53 -1.97 -5.69
CA ARG A 27 -0.05 -3.03 -4.87
C ARG A 27 -0.96 -2.48 -3.78
N VAL A 28 -0.48 -1.45 -3.06
CA VAL A 28 -1.26 -0.80 -2.00
C VAL A 28 -2.53 -0.18 -2.58
N ARG A 29 -2.39 0.59 -3.66
CA ARG A 29 -3.53 1.24 -4.32
C ARG A 29 -4.56 0.23 -4.82
N THR A 30 -4.09 -0.84 -5.44
CA THR A 30 -4.97 -1.89 -5.96
C THR A 30 -5.75 -2.56 -4.83
N GLN A 31 -5.08 -2.86 -3.72
CA GLN A 31 -5.71 -3.51 -2.58
C GLN A 31 -6.74 -2.59 -1.91
N ILE A 32 -6.41 -1.31 -1.75
CA ILE A 32 -7.34 -0.32 -1.19
C ILE A 32 -8.56 -0.16 -2.11
N LYS A 33 -8.32 -0.10 -3.42
CA LYS A 33 -9.39 0.02 -4.41
C LYS A 33 -10.34 -1.18 -4.38
N LYS A 34 -9.79 -2.40 -4.24
CA LYS A 34 -10.60 -3.62 -4.10
C LYS A 34 -11.51 -3.54 -2.87
N LEU A 35 -10.96 -3.07 -1.75
CA LEU A 35 -11.73 -2.93 -0.52
C LEU A 35 -12.83 -1.87 -0.69
N HIS A 36 -12.51 -0.72 -1.29
CA HIS A 36 -13.52 0.32 -1.55
C HIS A 36 -14.65 -0.19 -2.44
N THR A 37 -14.32 -0.94 -3.48
CA THR A 37 -15.32 -1.52 -4.38
C THR A 37 -16.24 -2.48 -3.62
N ALA A 38 -15.67 -3.32 -2.76
CA ALA A 38 -16.44 -4.27 -1.95
C ALA A 38 -17.34 -3.53 -0.95
N LEU A 39 -16.84 -2.46 -0.33
CA LEU A 39 -17.63 -1.65 0.60
C LEU A 39 -18.78 -0.93 -0.11
N ALA A 40 -18.54 -0.39 -1.29
CA ALA A 40 -19.56 0.31 -2.06
C ALA A 40 -20.66 -0.65 -2.52
N ALA A 41 -20.31 -1.90 -2.83
CA ALA A 41 -21.25 -2.92 -3.23
C ALA A 41 -22.00 -3.55 -2.05
N GLY A 42 -21.63 -3.21 -0.81
CA GLY A 42 -22.21 -3.82 0.39
C GLY A 42 -21.87 -5.29 0.54
N ASN A 43 -20.77 -5.71 -0.05
CA ASN A 43 -20.36 -7.10 -0.11
C ASN A 43 -19.74 -7.56 1.22
N LYS A 44 -20.15 -8.74 1.68
CA LYS A 44 -19.61 -9.35 2.90
C LYS A 44 -18.11 -9.62 2.80
N SER A 45 -17.57 -9.77 1.57
CA SER A 45 -16.14 -9.98 1.35
C SER A 45 -15.31 -8.79 1.80
N ALA A 46 -15.91 -7.61 2.01
CA ALA A 46 -15.19 -6.45 2.54
C ALA A 46 -14.56 -6.72 3.90
N SER A 47 -15.26 -7.45 4.78
CA SER A 47 -14.73 -7.82 6.09
C SER A 47 -13.54 -8.78 5.98
N GLU A 48 -13.52 -9.62 4.98
CA GLU A 48 -12.40 -10.53 4.70
C GLU A 48 -11.22 -9.79 4.07
N LEU A 49 -11.51 -8.79 3.23
CA LEU A 49 -10.48 -8.01 2.55
C LEU A 49 -9.75 -7.04 3.48
N LEU A 50 -10.38 -6.60 4.57
CA LEU A 50 -9.77 -5.61 5.47
C LEU A 50 -8.47 -6.10 6.08
N PRO A 51 -8.37 -7.30 6.69
CA PRO A 51 -7.10 -7.79 7.24
C PRO A 51 -6.01 -7.89 6.18
N ALA A 52 -6.36 -8.36 4.97
CA ALA A 52 -5.41 -8.45 3.87
C ALA A 52 -4.91 -7.07 3.45
N THR A 53 -5.80 -6.08 3.39
CA THR A 53 -5.45 -4.70 3.05
C THR A 53 -4.53 -4.09 4.11
N ILE A 54 -4.83 -4.29 5.39
CA ILE A 54 -3.98 -3.82 6.50
C ILE A 54 -2.60 -4.44 6.39
N SER A 55 -2.50 -5.74 6.10
CA SER A 55 -1.22 -6.43 5.93
C SER A 55 -0.39 -5.80 4.80
N VAL A 56 -1.02 -5.51 3.65
CA VAL A 56 -0.34 -4.87 2.51
C VAL A 56 0.16 -3.48 2.90
N ILE A 57 -0.65 -2.70 3.61
CA ILE A 57 -0.27 -1.36 4.08
C ILE A 57 0.92 -1.44 5.04
N ASP A 58 0.89 -2.35 6.00
CA ASP A 58 1.98 -2.52 6.97
C ASP A 58 3.28 -2.94 6.29
N LYS A 59 3.22 -3.83 5.30
CA LYS A 59 4.39 -4.23 4.52
C LYS A 59 4.96 -3.05 3.73
N ALA A 60 4.11 -2.18 3.20
CA ALA A 60 4.54 -0.99 2.49
C ALA A 60 5.29 -0.02 3.43
N VAL A 61 4.86 0.10 4.67
CA VAL A 61 5.57 0.91 5.68
C VAL A 61 6.95 0.31 5.96
N GLN A 62 7.05 -1.00 6.14
CA GLN A 62 8.33 -1.68 6.37
C GLN A 62 9.29 -1.50 5.21
N LYS A 63 8.78 -1.47 3.99
CA LYS A 63 9.60 -1.27 2.78
C LYS A 63 9.94 0.20 2.53
N GLY A 64 9.44 1.12 3.34
CA GLY A 64 9.69 2.55 3.18
C GLY A 64 8.92 3.20 2.03
N VAL A 65 7.94 2.53 1.47
CA VAL A 65 7.12 3.04 0.37
C VAL A 65 6.02 3.96 0.88
N LEU A 66 5.56 3.72 2.09
CA LEU A 66 4.46 4.46 2.70
C LEU A 66 4.88 4.92 4.09
N HIS A 67 4.62 6.19 4.41
CA HIS A 67 4.91 6.73 5.73
C HIS A 67 3.93 6.16 6.77
N LYS A 68 4.41 5.91 7.99
CA LYS A 68 3.60 5.34 9.07
C LYS A 68 2.34 6.16 9.37
N ASN A 69 2.40 7.48 9.25
CA ASN A 69 1.26 8.36 9.51
C ASN A 69 0.18 8.21 8.43
N ALA A 70 0.59 8.09 7.19
CA ALA A 70 -0.34 7.83 6.09
C ALA A 70 -0.97 6.45 6.23
N ALA A 71 -0.17 5.45 6.61
CA ALA A 71 -0.65 4.09 6.85
C ALA A 71 -1.71 4.06 7.97
N ALA A 72 -1.45 4.74 9.07
CA ALA A 72 -2.39 4.81 10.19
C ALA A 72 -3.71 5.46 9.76
N ARG A 73 -3.62 6.52 8.94
CA ARG A 73 -4.80 7.21 8.40
C ARG A 73 -5.62 6.27 7.50
N HIS A 74 -4.98 5.57 6.59
CA HIS A 74 -5.65 4.61 5.72
C HIS A 74 -6.32 3.49 6.51
N LYS A 75 -5.62 2.90 7.46
CA LYS A 75 -6.15 1.82 8.30
C LYS A 75 -7.38 2.30 9.10
N SER A 76 -7.28 3.46 9.71
CA SER A 76 -8.36 4.04 10.51
C SER A 76 -9.60 4.32 9.66
N ARG A 77 -9.43 4.95 8.50
CA ARG A 77 -10.54 5.28 7.61
C ARG A 77 -11.22 4.03 7.04
N LEU A 78 -10.44 3.04 6.64
CA LEU A 78 -10.99 1.80 6.10
C LEU A 78 -11.76 1.01 7.15
N THR A 79 -11.22 0.94 8.38
CA THR A 79 -11.87 0.25 9.50
C THR A 79 -13.19 0.96 9.85
N ALA A 80 -13.17 2.28 9.94
CA ALA A 80 -14.37 3.06 10.25
C ALA A 80 -15.44 2.86 9.18
N ARG A 81 -15.05 2.86 7.91
CA ARG A 81 -15.98 2.69 6.79
C ARG A 81 -16.61 1.29 6.80
N LEU A 82 -15.80 0.27 7.09
CA LEU A 82 -16.31 -1.09 7.22
C LEU A 82 -17.30 -1.20 8.37
N ASN A 83 -17.00 -0.60 9.52
CA ASN A 83 -17.89 -0.60 10.68
C ASN A 83 -19.22 0.09 10.38
N GLN A 84 -19.21 1.21 9.66
CA GLN A 84 -20.42 1.90 9.22
C GLN A 84 -21.27 1.01 8.31
N THR A 85 -20.64 0.31 7.38
CA THR A 85 -21.32 -0.59 6.45
C THR A 85 -21.91 -1.79 7.20
N SER A 86 -21.17 -2.34 8.16
CA SER A 86 -21.63 -3.49 8.96
C SER A 86 -22.74 -3.12 9.94
N ALA A 87 -22.80 -1.87 10.40
CA ALA A 87 -23.81 -1.40 11.33
C ALA A 87 -25.19 -1.21 10.68
N LYS A 88 -25.23 -1.21 9.37
CA LYS A 88 -26.49 -1.15 8.62
C LYS A 88 -26.97 -2.55 8.29
#